data_9df255d64915d6a4a96eef176cb73ff8
#
_entry.id   9df255d64915d6a4a96eef176cb73ff8
#
_cell.length_a   1.000
_cell.length_b   1.000
_cell.length_c   1.000
_cell.angle_alpha   90.00
_cell.angle_beta   90.00
_cell.angle_gamma   90.00
#
_symmetry.space_group_name_H-M   'P 1'
#
loop_
_entity.id
_entity.type
_entity.pdbx_description
1 polymer ?
#
loop_
_entity_poly.entity_id
_entity_poly.type
_entity_poly.pdbx_seq_one_letter_code
_entity_poly.pdbx_strand_id
1 'polypeptide(L)'
;MSDTHDQNGVQGQDTQKDSVQGSVHDVLQKVILAHEKTLSLLNETEKAYSRLIPRQLLTLLERDSIVDVKLGDQIERKLTIMFSDIRNFTPLSESMTPGENFEFINSYLSQMEPVIGVHRGIIDKYMGDTIMALFPQSAEDAVTGSIAVLEKLVDYNAGRRRAGYRPIQIGIGLNTGMVIIGTVGGTNRMDSTVIGDAVNLTARIEEATKTYLTPLLISQNTLYDLADPTKYDIRFLDRIRVKGKKQPLSLYEVFDNDLADLRHAKRASKAKFEEAIAYYHMQRIPQAMELLAHCTTIAPKDIPARIYMDRCEEYLATGQHISTGELNTSLEWRDEFQIGIEEIDRSHERLFDKINEFIAGARKEDYSRIIEILTFLKNHTQIYFKTEEDLMRRHDYPFLESHLQEHKRFIENVVALIKEAEAKISDPHYLSFRIQLLVFDWFTGHLAKTDRHMGRHLLGPMQPSSDQAGS
;
A
#
# COMPACT_ATOMS: atom_id res chain seq x y z
N MET A 1 -58.84 -75.11 -53.73
CA MET A 1 -57.39 -75.45 -53.72
C MET A 1 -56.64 -74.25 -54.26
N SER A 2 -55.77 -73.83 -53.51
CA SER A 2 -54.64 -72.95 -53.67
C SER A 2 -54.66 -71.67 -52.82
N ASP A 3 -53.77 -71.67 -51.90
CA ASP A 3 -53.38 -70.59 -50.98
C ASP A 3 -52.95 -69.34 -51.75
N THR A 4 -53.34 -68.21 -51.25
CA THR A 4 -52.68 -66.94 -51.49
C THR A 4 -52.25 -66.36 -50.12
N HIS A 5 -50.96 -66.47 -49.87
CA HIS A 5 -50.31 -65.91 -48.75
C HIS A 5 -50.31 -64.38 -48.73
N ASP A 6 -50.67 -63.91 -47.61
CA ASP A 6 -50.65 -62.51 -47.22
C ASP A 6 -49.17 -61.97 -47.06
N GLN A 7 -48.73 -61.05 -47.89
CA GLN A 7 -47.42 -60.39 -47.90
C GLN A 7 -47.51 -58.89 -47.69
N ASN A 8 -48.39 -58.37 -46.82
CA ASN A 8 -48.53 -56.93 -46.57
C ASN A 8 -48.30 -56.43 -45.17
N GLY A 9 -47.59 -57.20 -44.35
CA GLY A 9 -47.38 -56.86 -42.90
C GLY A 9 -46.05 -56.22 -42.48
N VAL A 10 -44.98 -56.19 -43.35
CA VAL A 10 -43.62 -55.86 -42.94
C VAL A 10 -43.12 -54.45 -43.36
N GLN A 11 -43.74 -53.83 -44.40
CA GLN A 11 -43.28 -52.52 -44.90
C GLN A 11 -43.81 -51.32 -44.14
N GLY A 12 -44.77 -51.47 -43.23
CA GLY A 12 -45.34 -50.34 -42.42
C GLY A 12 -44.60 -50.00 -41.15
N GLN A 13 -43.79 -50.91 -40.63
CA GLN A 13 -43.05 -50.69 -39.34
C GLN A 13 -41.69 -49.99 -39.51
N ASP A 14 -40.97 -50.19 -40.66
CA ASP A 14 -39.69 -49.52 -40.92
C ASP A 14 -39.84 -48.04 -41.29
N THR A 15 -40.87 -47.68 -42.07
CA THR A 15 -41.15 -46.26 -42.42
C THR A 15 -41.58 -45.42 -41.20
N GLN A 16 -42.20 -46.01 -40.21
CA GLN A 16 -42.59 -45.32 -38.98
C GLN A 16 -41.41 -45.13 -38.00
N LYS A 17 -40.47 -46.08 -37.95
CA LYS A 17 -39.21 -45.95 -37.21
C LYS A 17 -38.29 -44.86 -37.78
N ASP A 18 -38.12 -44.83 -39.10
CA ASP A 18 -37.28 -43.83 -39.77
C ASP A 18 -37.87 -42.40 -39.66
N SER A 19 -39.19 -42.24 -39.70
CA SER A 19 -39.83 -40.94 -39.47
C SER A 19 -39.72 -40.44 -38.04
N VAL A 20 -39.78 -41.33 -37.03
CA VAL A 20 -39.58 -41.01 -35.62
C VAL A 20 -38.10 -40.69 -35.33
N GLN A 21 -37.17 -41.42 -35.94
CA GLN A 21 -35.73 -41.20 -35.80
C GLN A 21 -35.28 -39.89 -36.43
N GLY A 22 -35.84 -39.49 -37.60
CA GLY A 22 -35.64 -38.18 -38.20
C GLY A 22 -36.17 -37.02 -37.35
N SER A 23 -37.38 -37.21 -36.77
CA SER A 23 -37.99 -36.22 -35.88
C SER A 23 -37.19 -36.01 -34.58
N VAL A 24 -36.64 -37.09 -34.00
CA VAL A 24 -35.79 -37.02 -32.80
C VAL A 24 -34.47 -36.33 -33.12
N HIS A 25 -33.87 -36.59 -34.27
CA HIS A 25 -32.64 -35.96 -34.72
C HIS A 25 -32.81 -34.45 -34.90
N ASP A 26 -33.88 -34.01 -35.54
CA ASP A 26 -34.21 -32.58 -35.73
C ASP A 26 -34.46 -31.85 -34.41
N VAL A 27 -35.12 -32.51 -33.45
CA VAL A 27 -35.33 -31.94 -32.10
C VAL A 27 -33.98 -31.84 -31.38
N LEU A 28 -33.15 -32.89 -31.45
CA LEU A 28 -31.83 -32.88 -30.81
C LEU A 28 -30.92 -31.77 -31.39
N GLN A 29 -30.90 -31.58 -32.70
CA GLN A 29 -30.16 -30.49 -33.33
C GLN A 29 -30.65 -29.09 -32.88
N LYS A 30 -31.98 -28.90 -32.78
CA LYS A 30 -32.57 -27.65 -32.28
C LYS A 30 -32.17 -27.39 -30.79
N VAL A 31 -32.17 -28.42 -29.97
CA VAL A 31 -31.75 -28.33 -28.57
C VAL A 31 -30.27 -28.00 -28.46
N ILE A 32 -29.40 -28.67 -29.26
CA ILE A 32 -27.96 -28.38 -29.28
C ILE A 32 -27.73 -26.92 -29.71
N LEU A 33 -28.35 -26.44 -30.78
CA LEU A 33 -28.22 -25.07 -31.25
C LEU A 33 -28.70 -24.05 -30.23
N ALA A 34 -29.82 -24.34 -29.56
CA ALA A 34 -30.33 -23.49 -28.47
C ALA A 34 -29.38 -23.45 -27.28
N HIS A 35 -28.77 -24.60 -26.93
CA HIS A 35 -27.78 -24.68 -25.86
C HIS A 35 -26.51 -23.90 -26.19
N GLU A 36 -25.96 -24.05 -27.41
CA GLU A 36 -24.78 -23.28 -27.86
C GLU A 36 -25.04 -21.78 -27.85
N LYS A 37 -26.24 -21.35 -28.30
CA LYS A 37 -26.63 -19.94 -28.24
C LYS A 37 -26.74 -19.43 -26.79
N THR A 38 -27.24 -20.23 -25.87
CA THR A 38 -27.35 -19.90 -24.45
C THR A 38 -25.97 -19.79 -23.82
N LEU A 39 -25.06 -20.72 -24.12
CA LEU A 39 -23.67 -20.68 -23.66
C LEU A 39 -22.92 -19.44 -24.19
N SER A 40 -23.11 -19.11 -25.48
CA SER A 40 -22.54 -17.89 -26.06
C SER A 40 -23.02 -16.63 -25.33
N LEU A 41 -24.34 -16.52 -25.12
CA LEU A 41 -24.94 -15.39 -24.40
C LEU A 41 -24.46 -15.30 -22.96
N LEU A 42 -24.33 -16.45 -22.26
CA LEU A 42 -23.81 -16.51 -20.92
C LEU A 42 -22.38 -16.00 -20.87
N ASN A 43 -21.54 -16.42 -21.79
CA ASN A 43 -20.13 -16.02 -21.91
C ASN A 43 -20.00 -14.52 -22.25
N GLU A 44 -20.84 -13.98 -23.10
CA GLU A 44 -20.90 -12.56 -23.44
C GLU A 44 -21.36 -11.73 -22.22
N THR A 45 -22.37 -12.22 -21.50
CA THR A 45 -22.87 -11.59 -20.28
C THR A 45 -21.79 -11.57 -19.19
N GLU A 46 -21.07 -12.68 -19.01
CA GLU A 46 -19.98 -12.77 -18.05
C GLU A 46 -18.83 -11.81 -18.41
N LYS A 47 -18.47 -11.69 -19.68
CA LYS A 47 -17.48 -10.71 -20.16
C LYS A 47 -17.94 -9.27 -19.94
N ALA A 48 -19.23 -8.98 -20.07
CA ALA A 48 -19.78 -7.65 -19.82
C ALA A 48 -19.73 -7.31 -18.32
N TYR A 49 -20.11 -8.25 -17.46
CA TYR A 49 -20.02 -8.11 -16.02
C TYR A 49 -18.59 -7.91 -15.52
N SER A 50 -17.63 -8.65 -16.05
CA SER A 50 -16.22 -8.57 -15.61
C SER A 50 -15.58 -7.21 -15.89
N ARG A 51 -16.19 -6.37 -16.73
CA ARG A 51 -15.78 -4.97 -16.95
C ARG A 51 -16.27 -4.03 -15.84
N LEU A 52 -17.35 -4.39 -15.15
CA LEU A 52 -17.93 -3.59 -14.06
C LEU A 52 -17.45 -4.08 -12.68
N ILE A 53 -17.27 -5.39 -12.54
CA ILE A 53 -16.78 -6.03 -11.31
C ILE A 53 -15.56 -6.89 -11.71
N PRO A 54 -14.35 -6.45 -11.38
CA PRO A 54 -13.13 -7.18 -11.71
C PRO A 54 -13.17 -8.61 -11.13
N ARG A 55 -12.92 -9.63 -11.95
CA ARG A 55 -12.82 -11.04 -11.49
C ARG A 55 -11.80 -11.22 -10.39
N GLN A 56 -10.72 -10.44 -10.43
CA GLN A 56 -9.67 -10.45 -9.41
C GLN A 56 -10.22 -10.11 -8.02
N LEU A 57 -11.27 -9.28 -7.95
CA LEU A 57 -11.93 -8.96 -6.68
C LEU A 57 -12.70 -10.15 -6.12
N LEU A 58 -13.33 -10.96 -7.00
CA LEU A 58 -13.97 -12.23 -6.59
C LEU A 58 -12.93 -13.20 -6.03
N THR A 59 -11.76 -13.28 -6.69
CA THR A 59 -10.64 -14.11 -6.21
C THR A 59 -10.16 -13.64 -4.83
N LEU A 60 -10.10 -12.31 -4.60
CA LEU A 60 -9.74 -11.76 -3.29
C LEU A 60 -10.77 -12.10 -2.21
N LEU A 61 -12.06 -12.17 -2.56
CA LEU A 61 -13.17 -12.59 -1.68
C LEU A 61 -13.27 -14.12 -1.52
N GLU A 62 -12.41 -14.89 -2.19
CA GLU A 62 -12.46 -16.36 -2.22
C GLU A 62 -13.81 -16.88 -2.74
N ARG A 63 -14.33 -16.23 -3.79
CA ARG A 63 -15.56 -16.60 -4.49
C ARG A 63 -15.26 -16.97 -5.94
N ASP A 64 -15.83 -18.08 -6.40
CA ASP A 64 -15.64 -18.57 -7.77
C ASP A 64 -16.52 -17.80 -8.75
N SER A 65 -17.68 -17.33 -8.30
CA SER A 65 -18.67 -16.65 -9.13
C SER A 65 -19.31 -15.47 -8.39
N ILE A 66 -19.74 -14.46 -9.17
CA ILE A 66 -20.53 -13.32 -8.66
C ILE A 66 -21.85 -13.78 -8.02
N VAL A 67 -22.40 -14.92 -8.45
CA VAL A 67 -23.64 -15.50 -7.92
C VAL A 67 -23.49 -15.95 -6.47
N ASP A 68 -22.25 -16.27 -6.06
CA ASP A 68 -21.94 -16.74 -4.72
C ASP A 68 -21.71 -15.59 -3.72
N VAL A 69 -21.58 -14.35 -4.23
CA VAL A 69 -21.33 -13.16 -3.42
C VAL A 69 -22.61 -12.71 -2.70
N LYS A 70 -22.49 -12.57 -1.39
CA LYS A 70 -23.61 -12.14 -0.52
C LYS A 70 -23.27 -10.81 0.16
N LEU A 71 -24.31 -10.06 0.51
CA LEU A 71 -24.16 -8.86 1.32
C LEU A 71 -23.52 -9.21 2.68
N GLY A 72 -22.45 -8.50 3.02
CA GLY A 72 -21.70 -8.74 4.24
C GLY A 72 -20.57 -9.77 4.11
N ASP A 73 -20.37 -10.37 2.91
CA ASP A 73 -19.14 -11.15 2.67
C ASP A 73 -17.93 -10.26 2.88
N GLN A 74 -16.96 -10.74 3.65
CA GLN A 74 -15.76 -9.99 3.97
C GLN A 74 -14.56 -10.91 4.20
N ILE A 75 -13.39 -10.42 3.87
CA ILE A 75 -12.12 -11.08 4.14
C ILE A 75 -11.08 -10.04 4.58
N GLU A 76 -10.27 -10.40 5.55
CA GLU A 76 -9.14 -9.57 5.98
C GLU A 76 -7.89 -9.95 5.20
N ARG A 77 -7.20 -8.94 4.63
CA ARG A 77 -5.99 -9.12 3.83
C ARG A 77 -4.98 -8.02 4.12
N LYS A 78 -3.70 -8.40 4.15
CA LYS A 78 -2.58 -7.44 4.05
C LYS A 78 -2.27 -7.23 2.58
N LEU A 79 -2.31 -5.97 2.14
CA LEU A 79 -1.99 -5.60 0.75
C LEU A 79 -1.46 -4.18 0.67
N THR A 80 -0.88 -3.84 -0.48
CA THR A 80 -0.47 -2.47 -0.76
C THR A 80 -1.55 -1.76 -1.57
N ILE A 81 -1.90 -0.55 -1.13
CA ILE A 81 -2.91 0.30 -1.75
C ILE A 81 -2.19 1.43 -2.48
N MET A 82 -2.66 1.73 -3.68
CA MET A 82 -2.23 2.86 -4.49
C MET A 82 -3.38 3.85 -4.65
N PHE A 83 -3.09 5.13 -4.40
CA PHE A 83 -3.88 6.24 -4.93
C PHE A 83 -3.02 7.00 -5.92
N SER A 84 -3.60 7.31 -7.07
CA SER A 84 -2.96 8.15 -8.11
C SER A 84 -3.93 9.22 -8.55
N ASP A 85 -3.53 10.50 -8.52
CA ASP A 85 -4.37 11.66 -8.80
C ASP A 85 -3.68 12.61 -9.79
N ILE A 86 -4.47 13.25 -10.68
CA ILE A 86 -3.94 14.23 -11.64
C ILE A 86 -3.77 15.58 -10.95
N ARG A 87 -2.56 16.12 -11.00
CA ARG A 87 -2.29 17.43 -10.38
C ARG A 87 -3.03 18.55 -11.09
N ASN A 88 -3.65 19.42 -10.29
CA ASN A 88 -4.43 20.57 -10.79
C ASN A 88 -5.55 20.15 -11.77
N PHE A 89 -6.18 19.00 -11.50
CA PHE A 89 -7.27 18.51 -12.36
C PHE A 89 -8.48 19.45 -12.35
N THR A 90 -8.86 20.00 -11.20
CA THR A 90 -10.03 20.91 -11.12
C THR A 90 -9.93 22.11 -12.08
N PRO A 91 -8.87 22.93 -12.08
CA PRO A 91 -8.73 23.98 -13.09
C PRO A 91 -8.64 23.46 -14.53
N LEU A 92 -8.09 22.27 -14.73
CA LEU A 92 -8.00 21.64 -16.05
C LEU A 92 -9.41 21.24 -16.54
N SER A 93 -10.21 20.60 -15.70
CA SER A 93 -11.56 20.16 -16.03
C SER A 93 -12.52 21.34 -16.25
N GLU A 94 -12.37 22.43 -15.50
CA GLU A 94 -13.14 23.67 -15.69
C GLU A 94 -12.87 24.36 -17.04
N SER A 95 -11.72 24.09 -17.65
CA SER A 95 -11.37 24.60 -18.98
C SER A 95 -11.93 23.77 -20.13
N MET A 96 -12.62 22.65 -19.86
CA MET A 96 -13.17 21.69 -20.82
C MET A 96 -14.69 21.67 -20.75
N THR A 97 -15.32 21.34 -21.86
CA THR A 97 -16.72 20.92 -21.84
C THR A 97 -16.89 19.58 -21.13
N PRO A 98 -18.08 19.25 -20.61
CA PRO A 98 -18.31 17.93 -19.98
C PRO A 98 -17.92 16.73 -20.88
N GLY A 99 -18.18 16.84 -22.19
CA GLY A 99 -17.80 15.81 -23.16
C GLY A 99 -16.29 15.66 -23.31
N GLU A 100 -15.57 16.77 -23.49
CA GLU A 100 -14.09 16.76 -23.57
C GLU A 100 -13.44 16.23 -22.31
N ASN A 101 -13.98 16.60 -21.14
CA ASN A 101 -13.49 16.11 -19.85
C ASN A 101 -13.68 14.57 -19.74
N PHE A 102 -14.85 14.07 -20.16
CA PHE A 102 -15.13 12.62 -20.18
C PHE A 102 -14.18 11.88 -21.13
N GLU A 103 -13.96 12.39 -22.34
CA GLU A 103 -13.03 11.82 -23.31
C GLU A 103 -11.58 11.84 -22.80
N PHE A 104 -11.17 12.95 -22.15
CA PHE A 104 -9.84 13.08 -21.56
C PHE A 104 -9.61 12.06 -20.46
N ILE A 105 -10.55 11.93 -19.49
CA ILE A 105 -10.44 10.94 -18.40
C ILE A 105 -10.33 9.52 -18.97
N ASN A 106 -11.22 9.15 -19.90
CA ASN A 106 -11.18 7.81 -20.51
C ASN A 106 -9.88 7.57 -21.29
N SER A 107 -9.38 8.57 -22.01
CA SER A 107 -8.08 8.48 -22.70
C SER A 107 -6.93 8.24 -21.72
N TYR A 108 -6.91 8.94 -20.57
CA TYR A 108 -5.91 8.77 -19.54
C TYR A 108 -6.00 7.37 -18.89
N LEU A 109 -7.17 7.01 -18.39
CA LEU A 109 -7.41 5.74 -17.70
C LEU A 109 -7.08 4.53 -18.57
N SER A 110 -7.49 4.55 -19.86
CA SER A 110 -7.20 3.47 -20.81
C SER A 110 -5.71 3.23 -21.07
N GLN A 111 -4.85 4.21 -20.77
CA GLN A 111 -3.40 4.05 -20.89
C GLN A 111 -2.75 3.57 -19.58
N MET A 112 -3.32 3.94 -18.41
CA MET A 112 -2.74 3.62 -17.10
C MET A 112 -3.20 2.25 -16.58
N GLU A 113 -4.46 1.88 -16.81
CA GLU A 113 -5.04 0.60 -16.35
C GLU A 113 -4.24 -0.63 -16.78
N PRO A 114 -3.86 -0.80 -18.08
CA PRO A 114 -3.11 -1.99 -18.49
C PRO A 114 -1.75 -2.10 -17.83
N VAL A 115 -1.10 -0.96 -17.55
CA VAL A 115 0.20 -0.93 -16.86
C VAL A 115 0.06 -1.43 -15.43
N ILE A 116 -0.96 -0.96 -14.71
CA ILE A 116 -1.27 -1.44 -13.36
C ILE A 116 -1.54 -2.95 -13.37
N GLY A 117 -2.34 -3.42 -14.33
CA GLY A 117 -2.69 -4.84 -14.48
C GLY A 117 -1.47 -5.75 -14.77
N VAL A 118 -0.54 -5.32 -15.63
CA VAL A 118 0.71 -6.05 -15.92
C VAL A 118 1.55 -6.26 -14.66
N HIS A 119 1.50 -5.30 -13.72
CA HIS A 119 2.17 -5.38 -12.42
C HIS A 119 1.27 -5.98 -11.32
N ARG A 120 0.28 -6.80 -11.70
CA ARG A 120 -0.61 -7.53 -10.79
C ARG A 120 -1.46 -6.62 -9.88
N GLY A 121 -1.59 -5.35 -10.25
CA GLY A 121 -2.51 -4.41 -9.61
C GLY A 121 -3.95 -4.64 -10.08
N ILE A 122 -4.88 -4.48 -9.16
CA ILE A 122 -6.32 -4.60 -9.38
C ILE A 122 -6.93 -3.22 -9.15
N ILE A 123 -7.57 -2.65 -10.16
CA ILE A 123 -8.30 -1.39 -9.98
C ILE A 123 -9.54 -1.68 -9.12
N ASP A 124 -9.62 -1.05 -7.96
CA ASP A 124 -10.82 -1.10 -7.11
C ASP A 124 -11.90 -0.17 -7.65
N LYS A 125 -11.55 1.09 -7.84
CA LYS A 125 -12.46 2.10 -8.39
C LYS A 125 -11.75 3.32 -8.95
N TYR A 126 -12.48 4.07 -9.76
CA TYR A 126 -12.13 5.41 -10.20
C TYR A 126 -12.97 6.43 -9.43
N MET A 127 -12.35 7.48 -8.94
CA MET A 127 -13.00 8.58 -8.23
C MET A 127 -12.66 9.90 -8.93
N GLY A 128 -13.41 10.20 -10.01
CA GLY A 128 -13.05 11.29 -10.91
C GLY A 128 -11.77 10.96 -11.68
N ASP A 129 -10.72 11.73 -11.45
CA ASP A 129 -9.38 11.54 -12.03
C ASP A 129 -8.46 10.65 -11.14
N THR A 130 -8.92 10.29 -9.95
CA THR A 130 -8.18 9.44 -9.02
C THR A 130 -8.36 7.97 -9.35
N ILE A 131 -7.27 7.22 -9.41
CA ILE A 131 -7.24 5.76 -9.51
C ILE A 131 -6.95 5.18 -8.13
N MET A 132 -7.82 4.32 -7.62
CA MET A 132 -7.53 3.45 -6.49
C MET A 132 -7.24 2.04 -6.98
N ALA A 133 -6.04 1.53 -6.69
CA ALA A 133 -5.63 0.19 -7.04
C ALA A 133 -5.08 -0.58 -5.83
N LEU A 134 -5.22 -1.90 -5.88
CA LEU A 134 -4.82 -2.85 -4.86
C LEU A 134 -3.75 -3.78 -5.40
N PHE A 135 -2.70 -4.02 -4.63
CA PHE A 135 -1.63 -4.96 -4.96
C PHE A 135 -1.57 -6.03 -3.87
N PRO A 136 -2.24 -7.18 -4.10
CA PRO A 136 -2.39 -8.21 -3.07
C PRO A 136 -1.19 -9.15 -2.93
N GLN A 137 -0.25 -9.14 -3.89
CA GLN A 137 0.85 -10.10 -3.91
C GLN A 137 2.08 -9.57 -3.17
N SER A 138 2.53 -8.36 -3.48
CA SER A 138 3.73 -7.77 -2.87
C SER A 138 3.76 -6.25 -2.96
N ALA A 139 4.52 -5.61 -2.06
CA ALA A 139 4.81 -4.18 -2.14
C ALA A 139 5.68 -3.85 -3.37
N GLU A 140 6.53 -4.78 -3.82
CA GLU A 140 7.32 -4.64 -5.04
C GLU A 140 6.45 -4.43 -6.27
N ASP A 141 5.33 -5.15 -6.38
CA ASP A 141 4.40 -4.98 -7.49
C ASP A 141 3.83 -3.57 -7.53
N ALA A 142 3.50 -3.02 -6.36
CA ALA A 142 2.97 -1.68 -6.23
C ALA A 142 4.02 -0.62 -6.60
N VAL A 143 5.27 -0.76 -6.11
CA VAL A 143 6.35 0.18 -6.41
C VAL A 143 6.74 0.11 -7.88
N THR A 144 6.98 -1.09 -8.43
CA THR A 144 7.33 -1.25 -9.85
C THR A 144 6.20 -0.84 -10.78
N GLY A 145 4.95 -1.15 -10.41
CA GLY A 145 3.77 -0.70 -11.14
C GLY A 145 3.63 0.82 -11.16
N SER A 146 3.88 1.48 -10.02
CA SER A 146 3.85 2.95 -9.94
C SER A 146 4.95 3.61 -10.76
N ILE A 147 6.17 3.04 -10.75
CA ILE A 147 7.27 3.47 -11.60
C ILE A 147 6.87 3.35 -13.08
N ALA A 148 6.33 2.21 -13.48
CA ALA A 148 5.88 1.99 -14.84
C ALA A 148 4.72 2.91 -15.29
N VAL A 149 3.81 3.26 -14.37
CA VAL A 149 2.74 4.25 -14.62
C VAL A 149 3.34 5.62 -14.91
N LEU A 150 4.35 6.05 -14.14
CA LEU A 150 5.04 7.31 -14.36
C LEU A 150 5.82 7.31 -15.68
N GLU A 151 6.47 6.21 -16.06
CA GLU A 151 7.11 6.05 -17.37
C GLU A 151 6.07 6.13 -18.51
N LYS A 152 4.95 5.44 -18.36
CA LYS A 152 3.84 5.49 -19.32
C LYS A 152 3.26 6.90 -19.47
N LEU A 153 3.23 7.67 -18.38
CA LEU A 153 2.78 9.07 -18.40
C LEU A 153 3.70 9.95 -19.27
N VAL A 154 5.00 9.67 -19.32
CA VAL A 154 5.94 10.39 -20.22
C VAL A 154 5.51 10.21 -21.67
N ASP A 155 5.22 8.96 -22.09
CA ASP A 155 4.74 8.64 -23.44
C ASP A 155 3.39 9.28 -23.74
N TYR A 156 2.45 9.18 -22.78
CA TYR A 156 1.13 9.81 -22.89
C TYR A 156 1.24 11.31 -23.09
N ASN A 157 2.10 11.98 -22.30
CA ASN A 157 2.37 13.41 -22.41
C ASN A 157 3.06 13.80 -23.74
N ALA A 158 3.87 12.91 -24.31
CA ALA A 158 4.43 13.14 -25.66
C ALA A 158 3.31 13.13 -26.73
N GLY A 159 2.33 12.23 -26.59
CA GLY A 159 1.11 12.22 -27.39
C GLY A 159 0.29 13.50 -27.25
N ARG A 160 0.04 13.91 -26.00
CA ARG A 160 -0.70 15.16 -25.71
C ARG A 160 -0.04 16.40 -26.35
N ARG A 161 1.28 16.55 -26.20
CA ARG A 161 2.02 17.67 -26.84
C ARG A 161 1.88 17.69 -28.35
N ARG A 162 1.94 16.51 -29.02
CA ARG A 162 1.74 16.39 -30.47
C ARG A 162 0.33 16.80 -30.90
N ALA A 163 -0.66 16.54 -30.06
CA ALA A 163 -2.05 16.94 -30.28
C ALA A 163 -2.36 18.40 -29.83
N GLY A 164 -1.36 19.17 -29.39
CA GLY A 164 -1.53 20.55 -28.97
C GLY A 164 -2.02 20.74 -27.52
N TYR A 165 -2.12 19.66 -26.73
CA TYR A 165 -2.55 19.72 -25.32
C TYR A 165 -1.37 19.90 -24.37
N ARG A 166 -1.63 20.53 -23.22
CA ARG A 166 -0.65 20.65 -22.14
C ARG A 166 -0.36 19.27 -21.52
N PRO A 167 0.90 18.98 -21.16
CA PRO A 167 1.24 17.78 -20.40
C PRO A 167 0.59 17.84 -19.02
N ILE A 168 0.25 16.66 -18.48
CA ILE A 168 -0.26 16.50 -17.13
C ILE A 168 0.81 15.90 -16.21
N GLN A 169 0.63 16.09 -14.92
CA GLN A 169 1.42 15.47 -13.87
C GLN A 169 0.48 14.69 -12.95
N ILE A 170 0.99 13.62 -12.34
CA ILE A 170 0.26 12.85 -11.34
C ILE A 170 1.05 12.77 -10.04
N GLY A 171 0.33 12.56 -8.94
CA GLY A 171 0.88 12.14 -7.66
C GLY A 171 0.46 10.71 -7.38
N ILE A 172 1.37 9.88 -6.87
CA ILE A 172 1.10 8.50 -6.47
C ILE A 172 1.50 8.33 -5.02
N GLY A 173 0.57 7.85 -4.19
CA GLY A 173 0.81 7.46 -2.81
C GLY A 173 0.62 5.96 -2.63
N LEU A 174 1.58 5.30 -1.97
CA LEU A 174 1.51 3.88 -1.63
C LEU A 174 1.55 3.66 -0.12
N ASN A 175 0.71 2.77 0.37
CA ASN A 175 0.76 2.30 1.75
C ASN A 175 0.36 0.83 1.84
N THR A 176 1.11 0.07 2.63
CA THR A 176 0.84 -1.35 2.91
C THR A 176 0.18 -1.49 4.28
N GLY A 177 -0.84 -2.34 4.38
CA GLY A 177 -1.48 -2.62 5.67
C GLY A 177 -2.66 -3.57 5.56
N MET A 178 -3.21 -3.92 6.74
CA MET A 178 -4.41 -4.74 6.86
C MET A 178 -5.64 -3.96 6.43
N VAL A 179 -6.47 -4.60 5.62
CA VAL A 179 -7.77 -4.07 5.18
C VAL A 179 -8.81 -5.20 5.17
N ILE A 180 -10.05 -4.80 5.24
CA ILE A 180 -11.20 -5.68 4.97
C ILE A 180 -11.67 -5.40 3.54
N ILE A 181 -11.68 -6.44 2.72
CA ILE A 181 -12.29 -6.43 1.39
C ILE A 181 -13.65 -7.09 1.56
N GLY A 182 -14.71 -6.44 1.12
CA GLY A 182 -16.03 -7.00 1.33
C GLY A 182 -17.12 -6.31 0.53
N THR A 183 -18.33 -6.78 0.71
CA THR A 183 -19.55 -6.26 0.09
C THR A 183 -20.35 -5.46 1.10
N VAL A 184 -20.69 -4.23 0.74
CA VAL A 184 -21.48 -3.31 1.54
C VAL A 184 -22.71 -2.83 0.76
N GLY A 185 -23.74 -2.39 1.45
CA GLY A 185 -24.92 -1.79 0.83
C GLY A 185 -26.23 -2.34 1.38
N GLY A 186 -27.22 -2.41 0.52
CA GLY A 186 -28.56 -2.92 0.84
C GLY A 186 -29.01 -4.00 -0.13
N THR A 187 -30.21 -4.52 0.08
CA THR A 187 -30.77 -5.62 -0.73
C THR A 187 -30.90 -5.31 -2.23
N ASN A 188 -31.04 -4.03 -2.58
CA ASN A 188 -31.23 -3.62 -3.98
C ASN A 188 -29.94 -3.13 -4.65
N ARG A 189 -28.90 -2.86 -3.85
CA ARG A 189 -27.60 -2.41 -4.36
C ARG A 189 -26.52 -2.84 -3.39
N MET A 190 -25.61 -3.66 -3.89
CA MET A 190 -24.37 -4.02 -3.23
C MET A 190 -23.21 -3.37 -3.99
N ASP A 191 -22.20 -2.97 -3.26
CA ASP A 191 -20.95 -2.48 -3.80
C ASP A 191 -19.79 -3.23 -3.14
N SER A 192 -18.75 -3.50 -3.90
CA SER A 192 -17.52 -4.02 -3.34
C SER A 192 -16.68 -2.87 -2.82
N THR A 193 -16.07 -3.05 -1.66
CA THR A 193 -15.27 -1.98 -1.08
C THR A 193 -14.12 -2.52 -0.26
N VAL A 194 -13.10 -1.69 -0.13
CA VAL A 194 -11.96 -1.92 0.74
C VAL A 194 -12.03 -0.93 1.89
N ILE A 195 -12.10 -1.46 3.09
CA ILE A 195 -12.23 -0.66 4.32
C ILE A 195 -11.01 -0.92 5.21
N GLY A 196 -10.43 0.15 5.72
CA GLY A 196 -9.35 0.07 6.68
C GLY A 196 -8.62 1.40 6.84
N ASP A 197 -7.90 1.50 7.95
CA ASP A 197 -7.05 2.65 8.21
C ASP A 197 -6.00 2.86 7.13
N ALA A 198 -5.50 1.75 6.56
CA ALA A 198 -4.50 1.78 5.50
C ALA A 198 -5.00 2.52 4.25
N VAL A 199 -6.29 2.45 3.91
CA VAL A 199 -6.89 3.17 2.77
C VAL A 199 -6.82 4.68 2.98
N ASN A 200 -7.28 5.15 4.15
CA ASN A 200 -7.28 6.57 4.48
C ASN A 200 -5.85 7.13 4.53
N LEU A 201 -4.91 6.32 5.02
CA LEU A 201 -3.51 6.69 5.10
C LEU A 201 -2.89 6.85 3.71
N THR A 202 -3.21 5.94 2.78
CA THR A 202 -2.76 6.01 1.39
C THR A 202 -3.22 7.31 0.70
N ALA A 203 -4.49 7.71 0.90
CA ALA A 203 -5.01 8.96 0.36
C ALA A 203 -4.23 10.18 0.89
N ARG A 204 -3.82 10.15 2.17
CA ARG A 204 -2.99 11.22 2.77
C ARG A 204 -1.57 11.25 2.22
N ILE A 205 -1.01 10.10 1.88
CA ILE A 205 0.31 10.01 1.25
C ILE A 205 0.25 10.56 -0.17
N GLU A 206 -0.83 10.26 -0.92
CA GLU A 206 -1.04 10.87 -2.23
C GLU A 206 -1.12 12.40 -2.11
N GLU A 207 -1.94 12.92 -1.18
CA GLU A 207 -2.07 14.36 -0.93
C GLU A 207 -0.70 15.01 -0.60
N ALA A 208 0.16 14.33 0.17
CA ALA A 208 1.50 14.80 0.50
C ALA A 208 2.40 14.95 -0.74
N THR A 209 2.14 14.23 -1.84
CA THR A 209 2.87 14.42 -3.11
C THR A 209 2.75 15.85 -3.64
N LYS A 210 1.65 16.54 -3.32
CA LYS A 210 1.40 17.95 -3.70
C LYS A 210 2.24 18.91 -2.86
N THR A 211 2.46 18.58 -1.59
CA THR A 211 3.28 19.39 -0.67
C THR A 211 4.76 19.33 -1.03
N TYR A 212 5.27 18.14 -1.34
CA TYR A 212 6.71 17.96 -1.64
C TYR A 212 7.03 18.03 -3.13
N LEU A 213 6.01 18.16 -3.99
CA LEU A 213 6.13 18.15 -5.45
C LEU A 213 6.90 16.95 -5.99
N THR A 214 6.74 15.81 -5.34
CA THR A 214 7.31 14.53 -5.75
C THR A 214 6.23 13.64 -6.37
N PRO A 215 6.52 12.89 -7.45
CA PRO A 215 5.49 12.11 -8.12
C PRO A 215 5.12 10.80 -7.40
N LEU A 216 6.02 10.24 -6.58
CA LEU A 216 5.80 8.95 -5.91
C LEU A 216 6.29 8.99 -4.47
N LEU A 217 5.36 8.80 -3.54
CA LEU A 217 5.62 8.66 -2.11
C LEU A 217 5.14 7.31 -1.59
N ILE A 218 5.92 6.73 -0.70
CA ILE A 218 5.58 5.51 0.02
C ILE A 218 5.66 5.72 1.54
N SER A 219 4.87 4.96 2.29
CA SER A 219 4.99 4.91 3.76
C SER A 219 6.15 4.03 4.21
N GLN A 220 6.53 4.16 5.51
CA GLN A 220 7.42 3.19 6.14
C GLN A 220 6.86 1.75 6.06
N ASN A 221 5.53 1.56 6.15
CA ASN A 221 4.94 0.24 6.07
C ASN A 221 5.21 -0.40 4.69
N THR A 222 5.10 0.37 3.61
CA THR A 222 5.44 -0.11 2.28
C THR A 222 6.94 -0.35 2.14
N LEU A 223 7.78 0.56 2.65
CA LEU A 223 9.24 0.38 2.65
C LEU A 223 9.65 -0.91 3.37
N TYR A 224 9.07 -1.16 4.55
CA TYR A 224 9.37 -2.36 5.32
C TYR A 224 8.78 -3.64 4.74
N ASP A 225 7.82 -3.55 3.83
CA ASP A 225 7.26 -4.70 3.12
C ASP A 225 8.01 -5.05 1.82
N LEU A 226 8.90 -4.20 1.34
CA LEU A 226 9.76 -4.49 0.19
C LEU A 226 10.78 -5.59 0.55
N ALA A 227 10.94 -6.61 -0.29
CA ALA A 227 11.92 -7.68 -0.07
C ALA A 227 13.36 -7.14 -0.16
N ASP A 228 13.61 -6.22 -1.07
CA ASP A 228 14.91 -5.57 -1.26
C ASP A 228 14.74 -4.09 -1.65
N PRO A 229 14.70 -3.18 -0.65
CA PRO A 229 14.58 -1.75 -0.90
C PRO A 229 15.76 -1.15 -1.69
N THR A 230 16.92 -1.83 -1.70
CA THR A 230 18.14 -1.32 -2.36
C THR A 230 18.06 -1.34 -3.89
N LYS A 231 17.07 -2.05 -4.45
CA LYS A 231 16.79 -2.06 -5.89
C LYS A 231 16.21 -0.74 -6.39
N TYR A 232 15.71 0.09 -5.49
CA TYR A 232 15.03 1.33 -5.81
C TYR A 232 15.78 2.53 -5.29
N ASP A 233 15.59 3.66 -5.95
CA ASP A 233 16.08 4.95 -5.47
C ASP A 233 15.11 5.54 -4.46
N ILE A 234 15.25 5.13 -3.23
CA ILE A 234 14.39 5.55 -2.12
C ILE A 234 15.20 6.40 -1.14
N ARG A 235 14.61 7.51 -0.67
CA ARG A 235 15.16 8.31 0.42
C ARG A 235 14.09 8.72 1.42
N PHE A 236 14.47 8.86 2.69
CA PHE A 236 13.61 9.48 3.70
C PHE A 236 13.31 10.93 3.30
N LEU A 237 12.03 11.30 3.37
CA LEU A 237 11.58 12.63 2.97
C LEU A 237 11.10 13.47 4.14
N ASP A 238 10.20 12.95 4.94
CA ASP A 238 9.63 13.67 6.09
C ASP A 238 8.89 12.71 7.03
N ARG A 239 8.47 13.27 8.15
CA ARG A 239 7.57 12.64 9.10
C ARG A 239 6.36 13.51 9.33
N ILE A 240 5.19 13.09 8.87
CA ILE A 240 3.98 13.90 8.87
C ILE A 240 2.97 13.46 9.93
N ARG A 241 2.25 14.43 10.53
CA ARG A 241 1.06 14.15 11.33
C ARG A 241 -0.15 14.04 10.42
N VAL A 242 -0.81 12.91 10.46
CA VAL A 242 -2.05 12.68 9.73
C VAL A 242 -3.23 13.13 10.60
N LYS A 243 -4.09 14.01 10.08
CA LYS A 243 -5.28 14.50 10.79
C LYS A 243 -6.12 13.33 11.31
N GLY A 244 -6.43 13.36 12.60
CA GLY A 244 -7.17 12.28 13.28
C GLY A 244 -6.30 11.12 13.77
N LYS A 245 -4.97 11.16 13.54
CA LYS A 245 -4.02 10.20 14.09
C LYS A 245 -3.16 10.85 15.17
N LYS A 246 -2.96 10.11 16.27
CA LYS A 246 -2.06 10.54 17.35
C LYS A 246 -0.59 10.37 16.97
N GLN A 247 -0.31 9.48 16.01
CA GLN A 247 1.04 9.08 15.63
C GLN A 247 1.43 9.62 14.26
N PRO A 248 2.64 10.17 14.11
CA PRO A 248 3.15 10.60 12.82
C PRO A 248 3.54 9.40 11.95
N LEU A 249 3.59 9.64 10.65
CA LEU A 249 3.92 8.69 9.60
C LEU A 249 5.19 9.12 8.90
N SER A 250 6.15 8.21 8.75
CA SER A 250 7.36 8.44 7.96
C SER A 250 7.07 8.26 6.46
N LEU A 251 7.49 9.24 5.69
CA LEU A 251 7.35 9.28 4.23
C LEU A 251 8.71 9.10 3.55
N TYR A 252 8.68 8.35 2.48
CA TYR A 252 9.83 8.11 1.62
C TYR A 252 9.50 8.47 0.19
N GLU A 253 10.42 9.18 -0.47
CA GLU A 253 10.35 9.46 -1.89
C GLU A 253 10.96 8.30 -2.67
N VAL A 254 10.29 7.83 -3.72
CA VAL A 254 10.84 6.94 -4.75
C VAL A 254 11.09 7.78 -5.99
N PHE A 255 12.36 7.92 -6.39
CA PHE A 255 12.78 8.83 -7.47
C PHE A 255 13.39 8.14 -8.68
N ASP A 256 13.03 6.87 -8.89
CA ASP A 256 13.46 6.07 -10.05
C ASP A 256 13.07 6.70 -11.39
N ASN A 257 11.95 7.42 -11.42
CA ASN A 257 11.43 8.09 -12.61
C ASN A 257 12.00 9.50 -12.87
N ASP A 258 12.87 9.97 -12.01
CA ASP A 258 13.53 11.25 -12.26
C ASP A 258 14.39 11.16 -13.53
N LEU A 259 14.54 12.29 -14.21
CA LEU A 259 15.48 12.39 -15.33
C LEU A 259 16.88 11.95 -14.88
N ALA A 260 17.61 11.26 -15.74
CA ALA A 260 18.89 10.61 -15.42
C ALA A 260 19.86 11.52 -14.65
N ASP A 261 20.01 12.78 -15.09
CA ASP A 261 20.89 13.75 -14.42
C ASP A 261 20.41 14.10 -13.00
N LEU A 262 19.11 14.30 -12.82
CA LEU A 262 18.54 14.61 -11.51
C LEU A 262 18.62 13.39 -10.59
N ARG A 263 18.29 12.20 -11.11
CA ARG A 263 18.37 10.94 -10.38
C ARG A 263 19.80 10.69 -9.89
N HIS A 264 20.81 10.88 -10.76
CA HIS A 264 22.20 10.75 -10.39
C HIS A 264 22.62 11.78 -9.32
N ALA A 265 22.21 13.03 -9.47
CA ALA A 265 22.48 14.09 -8.51
C ALA A 265 21.83 13.83 -7.14
N LYS A 266 20.58 13.36 -7.11
CA LYS A 266 19.90 12.94 -5.88
C LYS A 266 20.60 11.76 -5.20
N ARG A 267 21.05 10.75 -5.96
CA ARG A 267 21.85 9.64 -5.39
C ARG A 267 23.11 10.15 -4.72
N ALA A 268 23.82 11.06 -5.35
CA ALA A 268 25.08 11.63 -4.85
C ALA A 268 24.87 12.48 -3.56
N SER A 269 23.72 13.13 -3.43
CA SER A 269 23.38 13.99 -2.28
C SER A 269 22.50 13.30 -1.22
N LYS A 270 22.02 12.06 -1.45
CA LYS A 270 21.03 11.37 -0.62
C LYS A 270 21.39 11.37 0.87
N ALA A 271 22.59 10.91 1.22
CA ALA A 271 23.01 10.81 2.61
C ALA A 271 22.97 12.16 3.32
N LYS A 272 23.48 13.22 2.66
CA LYS A 272 23.46 14.57 3.23
C LYS A 272 22.06 15.18 3.29
N PHE A 273 21.21 14.85 2.33
CA PHE A 273 19.81 15.24 2.37
C PHE A 273 19.09 14.64 3.58
N GLU A 274 19.20 13.33 3.79
CA GLU A 274 18.56 12.65 4.92
C GLU A 274 19.12 13.14 6.26
N GLU A 275 20.42 13.42 6.34
CA GLU A 275 21.06 14.03 7.50
C GLU A 275 20.54 15.46 7.75
N ALA A 276 20.37 16.26 6.70
CA ALA A 276 19.81 17.61 6.80
C ALA A 276 18.38 17.59 7.33
N ILE A 277 17.55 16.66 6.87
CA ILE A 277 16.19 16.47 7.38
C ILE A 277 16.21 16.08 8.87
N ALA A 278 17.15 15.23 9.29
CA ALA A 278 17.33 14.90 10.69
C ALA A 278 17.65 16.13 11.53
N TYR A 279 18.61 16.95 11.10
CA TYR A 279 18.95 18.21 11.80
C TYR A 279 17.79 19.20 11.81
N TYR A 280 17.01 19.30 10.73
CA TYR A 280 15.79 20.11 10.71
C TYR A 280 14.80 19.67 11.80
N HIS A 281 14.49 18.37 11.89
CA HIS A 281 13.60 17.84 12.92
C HIS A 281 14.14 17.97 14.34
N MET A 282 15.45 18.01 14.52
CA MET A 282 16.12 18.31 15.80
C MET A 282 16.22 19.81 16.10
N GLN A 283 15.68 20.68 15.23
CA GLN A 283 15.78 22.14 15.33
C GLN A 283 17.22 22.68 15.27
N ARG A 284 18.14 21.91 14.69
CA ARG A 284 19.52 22.32 14.43
C ARG A 284 19.61 22.99 13.06
N ILE A 285 18.92 24.12 12.94
CA ILE A 285 18.69 24.78 11.65
C ILE A 285 19.97 25.20 10.92
N PRO A 286 21.02 25.75 11.58
CA PRO A 286 22.26 26.09 10.88
C PRO A 286 22.92 24.88 10.18
N GLN A 287 22.96 23.72 10.88
CA GLN A 287 23.53 22.48 10.34
C GLN A 287 22.67 21.94 9.18
N ALA A 288 21.35 21.97 9.34
CA ALA A 288 20.43 21.59 8.26
C ALA A 288 20.64 22.42 7.00
N MET A 289 20.76 23.75 7.13
CA MET A 289 20.99 24.67 6.02
C MET A 289 22.33 24.45 5.32
N GLU A 290 23.40 24.18 6.05
CA GLU A 290 24.72 23.86 5.46
C GLU A 290 24.63 22.64 4.55
N LEU A 291 24.01 21.56 5.03
CA LEU A 291 23.84 20.33 4.25
C LEU A 291 22.87 20.52 3.07
N LEU A 292 21.78 21.27 3.24
CA LEU A 292 20.82 21.58 2.18
C LEU A 292 21.45 22.46 1.09
N ALA A 293 22.30 23.42 1.45
CA ALA A 293 23.04 24.22 0.49
C ALA A 293 23.96 23.35 -0.38
N HIS A 294 24.62 22.35 0.24
CA HIS A 294 25.38 21.36 -0.52
C HIS A 294 24.49 20.53 -1.44
N CYS A 295 23.33 20.05 -0.95
CA CYS A 295 22.39 19.28 -1.76
C CYS A 295 21.86 20.08 -2.96
N THR A 296 21.48 21.33 -2.75
CA THR A 296 20.96 22.20 -3.83
C THR A 296 22.05 22.61 -4.84
N THR A 297 23.32 22.59 -4.43
CA THR A 297 24.45 22.78 -5.35
C THR A 297 24.64 21.56 -6.27
N ILE A 298 24.58 20.33 -5.73
CA ILE A 298 24.71 19.09 -6.50
C ILE A 298 23.48 18.82 -7.35
N ALA A 299 22.29 19.02 -6.76
CA ALA A 299 21.00 18.75 -7.37
C ALA A 299 20.11 20.02 -7.40
N PRO A 300 20.40 20.99 -8.28
CA PRO A 300 19.67 22.26 -8.31
C PRO A 300 18.18 22.13 -8.61
N LYS A 301 17.75 21.01 -9.18
CA LYS A 301 16.35 20.70 -9.50
C LYS A 301 15.67 19.83 -8.45
N ASP A 302 16.32 19.52 -7.34
CA ASP A 302 15.75 18.78 -6.22
C ASP A 302 14.80 19.67 -5.43
N ILE A 303 13.50 19.56 -5.74
CA ILE A 303 12.47 20.42 -5.14
C ILE A 303 12.34 20.19 -3.64
N PRO A 304 12.29 18.95 -3.10
CA PRO A 304 12.29 18.72 -1.67
C PRO A 304 13.43 19.41 -0.91
N ALA A 305 14.65 19.39 -1.45
CA ALA A 305 15.79 20.07 -0.82
C ALA A 305 15.58 21.59 -0.73
N ARG A 306 14.96 22.20 -1.74
CA ARG A 306 14.60 23.63 -1.72
C ARG A 306 13.50 23.93 -0.72
N ILE A 307 12.43 23.10 -0.68
CA ILE A 307 11.35 23.23 0.29
C ILE A 307 11.91 23.25 1.72
N TYR A 308 12.85 22.38 2.03
CA TYR A 308 13.47 22.38 3.36
C TYR A 308 14.39 23.57 3.59
N MET A 309 15.07 24.07 2.57
CA MET A 309 15.85 25.31 2.68
C MET A 309 14.93 26.48 3.02
N ASP A 310 13.81 26.63 2.28
CA ASP A 310 12.81 27.68 2.50
C ASP A 310 12.21 27.59 3.93
N ARG A 311 11.92 26.37 4.41
CA ARG A 311 11.45 26.14 5.79
C ARG A 311 12.50 26.54 6.85
N CYS A 312 13.77 26.28 6.59
CA CYS A 312 14.84 26.72 7.48
C CYS A 312 14.96 28.25 7.53
N GLU A 313 14.89 28.93 6.37
CA GLU A 313 14.91 30.39 6.29
C GLU A 313 13.70 31.00 6.99
N GLU A 314 12.50 30.44 6.79
CA GLU A 314 11.28 30.86 7.49
C GLU A 314 11.40 30.72 9.00
N TYR A 315 11.96 29.60 9.48
CA TYR A 315 12.23 29.42 10.91
C TYR A 315 13.17 30.48 11.48
N LEU A 316 14.26 30.81 10.78
CA LEU A 316 15.18 31.86 11.22
C LEU A 316 14.53 33.23 11.26
N ALA A 317 13.59 33.50 10.33
CA ALA A 317 12.90 34.78 10.24
C ALA A 317 11.77 34.92 11.28
N THR A 318 11.06 33.84 11.59
CA THR A 318 9.82 33.89 12.39
C THR A 318 9.91 33.19 13.75
N GLY A 319 10.88 32.32 13.93
CA GLY A 319 10.96 31.41 15.08
C GLY A 319 9.92 30.28 15.06
N GLN A 320 9.11 30.20 14.00
CA GLN A 320 8.07 29.17 13.88
C GLN A 320 8.61 27.96 13.12
N HIS A 321 8.72 26.83 13.85
CA HIS A 321 9.08 25.55 13.26
C HIS A 321 7.83 24.92 12.63
N ILE A 322 7.89 24.64 11.34
CA ILE A 322 6.87 23.84 10.67
C ILE A 322 7.13 22.39 11.07
N SER A 323 6.62 22.01 12.25
CA SER A 323 6.73 20.66 12.76
C SER A 323 5.69 19.77 12.09
N THR A 324 6.15 18.82 11.32
CA THR A 324 5.32 17.79 10.71
C THR A 324 5.23 16.53 11.57
N GLY A 325 6.20 16.27 12.45
CA GLY A 325 6.19 15.16 13.40
C GLY A 325 7.37 15.21 14.36
N GLU A 326 7.12 15.53 15.63
CA GLU A 326 8.18 15.57 16.65
C GLU A 326 8.73 14.18 16.96
N LEU A 327 10.05 14.01 16.88
CA LEU A 327 10.76 12.79 17.26
C LEU A 327 11.25 12.78 18.71
N ASN A 328 11.36 13.96 19.32
CA ASN A 328 11.92 14.12 20.65
C ASN A 328 10.90 13.95 21.80
N THR A 329 9.75 13.33 21.55
CA THR A 329 8.77 13.01 22.58
C THR A 329 9.05 11.65 23.19
N SER A 330 8.96 11.54 24.53
CA SER A 330 8.96 10.25 25.21
C SER A 330 7.82 9.37 24.67
N LEU A 331 8.11 8.09 24.56
CA LEU A 331 7.09 7.09 24.22
C LEU A 331 6.24 6.83 25.48
N GLU A 332 4.94 7.05 25.36
CA GLU A 332 4.01 6.68 26.45
C GLU A 332 3.44 5.29 26.13
N TRP A 333 3.49 4.41 27.14
CA TRP A 333 2.74 3.14 27.06
C TRP A 333 1.25 3.43 26.98
N ARG A 334 0.56 2.79 26.07
CA ARG A 334 -0.87 3.00 25.83
C ARG A 334 -1.57 1.67 25.61
N ASP A 335 -2.86 1.63 25.86
CA ASP A 335 -3.70 0.45 25.65
C ASP A 335 -3.65 -0.09 24.20
N GLU A 336 -3.34 0.79 23.24
CA GLU A 336 -3.17 0.38 21.83
C GLU A 336 -1.96 -0.51 21.58
N PHE A 337 -0.98 -0.56 22.50
CA PHE A 337 0.20 -1.42 22.44
C PHE A 337 0.04 -2.74 23.20
N GLN A 338 -1.02 -2.85 24.01
CA GLN A 338 -1.33 -4.09 24.70
C GLN A 338 -1.94 -5.10 23.73
N ILE A 339 -1.40 -6.31 23.75
CA ILE A 339 -1.91 -7.44 22.98
C ILE A 339 -2.71 -8.41 23.86
N GLY A 340 -2.62 -8.27 25.18
CA GLY A 340 -3.33 -9.08 26.17
C GLY A 340 -2.60 -10.37 26.55
N ILE A 341 -1.37 -10.56 26.13
CA ILE A 341 -0.50 -11.68 26.49
C ILE A 341 0.58 -11.13 27.44
N GLU A 342 0.44 -11.41 28.74
CA GLU A 342 1.22 -10.79 29.82
C GLU A 342 2.74 -10.86 29.62
N GLU A 343 3.26 -11.97 29.11
CA GLU A 343 4.70 -12.15 28.87
C GLU A 343 5.20 -11.21 27.77
N ILE A 344 4.43 -11.03 26.71
CA ILE A 344 4.78 -10.16 25.59
C ILE A 344 4.59 -8.71 26.00
N ASP A 345 3.47 -8.35 26.63
CA ASP A 345 3.19 -6.99 27.10
C ASP A 345 4.29 -6.48 28.03
N ARG A 346 4.76 -7.30 28.97
CA ARG A 346 5.91 -6.96 29.84
C ARG A 346 7.21 -6.77 29.06
N SER A 347 7.42 -7.53 27.99
CA SER A 347 8.61 -7.37 27.13
C SER A 347 8.56 -6.05 26.37
N HIS A 348 7.40 -5.67 25.89
CA HIS A 348 7.15 -4.38 25.25
C HIS A 348 7.37 -3.22 26.22
N GLU A 349 6.85 -3.28 27.44
CA GLU A 349 7.06 -2.25 28.47
C GLU A 349 8.56 -2.01 28.76
N ARG A 350 9.33 -3.09 28.92
CA ARG A 350 10.79 -2.98 29.11
C ARG A 350 11.49 -2.33 27.91
N LEU A 351 11.00 -2.61 26.70
CA LEU A 351 11.51 -1.99 25.49
C LEU A 351 11.21 -0.49 25.50
N PHE A 352 9.99 -0.08 25.88
CA PHE A 352 9.60 1.33 26.03
C PHE A 352 10.49 2.07 27.04
N ASP A 353 10.72 1.50 28.22
CA ASP A 353 11.55 2.11 29.26
C ASP A 353 12.97 2.37 28.76
N LYS A 354 13.58 1.38 28.10
CA LYS A 354 14.95 1.49 27.60
C LYS A 354 15.08 2.51 26.46
N ILE A 355 14.07 2.59 25.60
CA ILE A 355 14.01 3.60 24.54
C ILE A 355 13.85 5.01 25.12
N ASN A 356 12.99 5.18 26.13
CA ASN A 356 12.82 6.48 26.79
C ASN A 356 14.10 6.94 27.49
N GLU A 357 14.85 6.02 28.09
CA GLU A 357 16.17 6.31 28.63
C GLU A 357 17.15 6.83 27.55
N PHE A 358 17.14 6.17 26.37
CA PHE A 358 17.96 6.60 25.23
C PHE A 358 17.53 7.97 24.70
N ILE A 359 16.21 8.21 24.52
CA ILE A 359 15.68 9.50 24.04
C ILE A 359 16.07 10.63 25.02
N ALA A 360 15.99 10.36 26.34
CA ALA A 360 16.38 11.33 27.35
C ALA A 360 17.88 11.65 27.31
N GLY A 361 18.74 10.68 27.03
CA GLY A 361 20.17 10.86 26.77
C GLY A 361 20.43 11.68 25.52
N ALA A 362 19.76 11.32 24.39
CA ALA A 362 19.90 12.03 23.13
C ALA A 362 19.50 13.51 23.22
N ARG A 363 18.47 13.86 24.01
CA ARG A 363 18.10 15.26 24.31
C ARG A 363 19.22 16.05 25.02
N LYS A 364 20.06 15.38 25.79
CA LYS A 364 21.22 15.96 26.49
C LYS A 364 22.49 15.84 25.66
N GLU A 365 22.38 15.43 24.39
CA GLU A 365 23.51 15.19 23.47
C GLU A 365 24.50 14.11 23.98
N ASP A 366 24.02 13.21 24.83
CA ASP A 366 24.79 12.04 25.28
C ASP A 366 24.58 10.87 24.34
N TYR A 367 25.50 10.69 23.41
CA TYR A 367 25.50 9.62 22.41
C TYR A 367 26.46 8.47 22.78
N SER A 368 27.06 8.50 23.96
CA SER A 368 28.02 7.48 24.40
C SER A 368 27.44 6.08 24.45
N ARG A 369 26.11 5.98 24.62
CA ARG A 369 25.38 4.72 24.79
C ARG A 369 24.70 4.20 23.50
N ILE A 370 24.99 4.77 22.33
CA ILE A 370 24.34 4.35 21.06
C ILE A 370 24.53 2.85 20.80
N ILE A 371 25.75 2.33 20.93
CA ILE A 371 26.03 0.90 20.70
C ILE A 371 25.35 0.03 21.76
N GLU A 372 25.30 0.50 23.00
CA GLU A 372 24.60 -0.22 24.09
C GLU A 372 23.11 -0.39 23.78
N ILE A 373 22.43 0.70 23.39
CA ILE A 373 20.99 0.64 23.09
C ILE A 373 20.71 -0.22 21.86
N LEU A 374 21.50 -0.11 20.81
CA LEU A 374 21.35 -0.94 19.61
C LEU A 374 21.58 -2.43 19.92
N THR A 375 22.56 -2.74 20.75
CA THR A 375 22.82 -4.13 21.19
C THR A 375 21.67 -4.64 22.06
N PHE A 376 21.14 -3.80 22.96
CA PHE A 376 19.96 -4.13 23.74
C PHE A 376 18.76 -4.41 22.82
N LEU A 377 18.46 -3.52 21.86
CA LEU A 377 17.38 -3.71 20.90
C LEU A 377 17.50 -5.05 20.19
N LYS A 378 18.67 -5.36 19.62
CA LYS A 378 18.91 -6.63 18.93
C LYS A 378 18.64 -7.83 19.83
N ASN A 379 19.25 -7.88 21.02
CA ASN A 379 19.19 -9.05 21.88
C ASN A 379 17.81 -9.22 22.51
N HIS A 380 17.17 -8.12 22.93
CA HIS A 380 15.86 -8.15 23.55
C HIS A 380 14.78 -8.56 22.55
N THR A 381 14.79 -7.98 21.36
CA THR A 381 13.79 -8.29 20.34
C THR A 381 13.91 -9.74 19.84
N GLN A 382 15.12 -10.28 19.70
CA GLN A 382 15.29 -11.68 19.30
C GLN A 382 14.65 -12.66 20.29
N ILE A 383 14.62 -12.32 21.58
CA ILE A 383 14.02 -13.19 22.60
C ILE A 383 12.50 -13.19 22.51
N TYR A 384 11.88 -12.00 22.51
CA TYR A 384 10.42 -11.94 22.50
C TYR A 384 9.82 -12.27 21.13
N PHE A 385 10.50 -11.96 20.02
CA PHE A 385 10.09 -12.42 18.69
C PHE A 385 9.94 -13.95 18.63
N LYS A 386 10.91 -14.67 19.23
CA LYS A 386 10.81 -16.11 19.31
C LYS A 386 9.59 -16.58 20.10
N THR A 387 9.24 -15.89 21.18
CA THR A 387 8.03 -16.21 21.96
C THR A 387 6.77 -16.00 21.12
N GLU A 388 6.67 -14.89 20.40
CA GLU A 388 5.55 -14.60 19.49
C GLU A 388 5.46 -15.60 18.35
N GLU A 389 6.58 -15.91 17.71
CA GLU A 389 6.66 -16.88 16.62
C GLU A 389 6.22 -18.28 17.05
N ASP A 390 6.62 -18.72 18.25
CA ASP A 390 6.21 -19.99 18.82
C ASP A 390 4.72 -20.03 19.17
N LEU A 391 4.14 -18.91 19.62
CA LEU A 391 2.71 -18.76 19.85
C LEU A 391 1.93 -18.78 18.53
N MET A 392 2.35 -18.02 17.55
CA MET A 392 1.72 -17.97 16.22
C MET A 392 1.69 -19.34 15.53
N ARG A 393 2.80 -20.11 15.60
CA ARG A 393 2.86 -21.47 15.05
C ARG A 393 1.93 -22.45 15.76
N ARG A 394 1.81 -22.33 17.10
CA ARG A 394 0.92 -23.21 17.89
C ARG A 394 -0.56 -22.96 17.64
N HIS A 395 -0.91 -21.78 17.19
CA HIS A 395 -2.31 -21.35 16.98
C HIS A 395 -2.66 -21.14 15.50
N ASP A 396 -1.84 -21.65 14.57
CA ASP A 396 -2.06 -21.58 13.12
C ASP A 396 -2.41 -20.15 12.63
N TYR A 397 -1.62 -19.16 13.10
CA TYR A 397 -1.86 -17.75 12.74
C TYR A 397 -1.73 -17.53 11.23
N PRO A 398 -2.77 -17.03 10.54
CA PRO A 398 -2.81 -17.01 9.08
C PRO A 398 -1.79 -16.05 8.43
N PHE A 399 -1.28 -15.07 9.18
CA PHE A 399 -0.31 -14.09 8.69
C PHE A 399 1.12 -14.33 9.23
N LEU A 400 1.43 -15.56 9.66
CA LEU A 400 2.72 -15.94 10.23
C LEU A 400 3.89 -15.47 9.35
N GLU A 401 3.91 -15.84 8.07
CA GLU A 401 5.04 -15.54 7.18
C GLU A 401 5.31 -14.04 7.03
N SER A 402 4.25 -13.23 6.90
CA SER A 402 4.42 -11.78 6.80
C SER A 402 4.91 -11.18 8.12
N HIS A 403 4.49 -11.72 9.26
CA HIS A 403 4.93 -11.30 10.59
C HIS A 403 6.41 -11.62 10.81
N LEU A 404 6.83 -12.84 10.51
CA LEU A 404 8.24 -13.26 10.54
C LEU A 404 9.13 -12.36 9.69
N GLN A 405 8.62 -11.91 8.56
CA GLN A 405 9.35 -11.02 7.68
C GLN A 405 9.56 -9.62 8.29
N GLU A 406 8.58 -9.11 9.02
CA GLU A 406 8.71 -7.84 9.75
C GLU A 406 9.78 -7.96 10.84
N HIS A 407 9.76 -9.04 11.65
CA HIS A 407 10.79 -9.33 12.67
C HIS A 407 12.19 -9.35 12.07
N LYS A 408 12.38 -10.13 11.02
CA LYS A 408 13.65 -10.25 10.32
C LYS A 408 14.21 -8.90 9.89
N ARG A 409 13.36 -8.06 9.26
CA ARG A 409 13.77 -6.73 8.79
C ARG A 409 14.13 -5.78 9.92
N PHE A 410 13.38 -5.82 11.01
CA PHE A 410 13.74 -5.02 12.17
C PHE A 410 15.16 -5.35 12.66
N ILE A 411 15.47 -6.64 12.82
CA ILE A 411 16.80 -7.09 13.24
C ILE A 411 17.88 -6.69 12.22
N GLU A 412 17.62 -6.84 10.92
CA GLU A 412 18.56 -6.43 9.86
C GLU A 412 18.87 -4.94 9.93
N ASN A 413 17.86 -4.09 10.13
CA ASN A 413 18.02 -2.65 10.29
C ASN A 413 18.83 -2.30 11.56
N VAL A 414 18.56 -2.95 12.70
CA VAL A 414 19.33 -2.76 13.93
C VAL A 414 20.79 -3.18 13.73
N VAL A 415 21.04 -4.30 13.09
CA VAL A 415 22.40 -4.78 12.78
C VAL A 415 23.15 -3.83 11.86
N ALA A 416 22.47 -3.26 10.86
CA ALA A 416 23.06 -2.26 9.97
C ALA A 416 23.47 -1.00 10.74
N LEU A 417 22.61 -0.51 11.67
CA LEU A 417 22.92 0.64 12.52
C LEU A 417 24.07 0.35 13.50
N ILE A 418 24.20 -0.88 14.03
CA ILE A 418 25.35 -1.27 14.88
C ILE A 418 26.65 -1.17 14.07
N LYS A 419 26.71 -1.75 12.86
CA LYS A 419 27.90 -1.70 12.00
C LYS A 419 28.30 -0.28 11.65
N GLU A 420 27.32 0.58 11.37
CA GLU A 420 27.54 1.98 11.05
C GLU A 420 28.11 2.76 12.26
N ALA A 421 27.56 2.51 13.46
CA ALA A 421 28.02 3.10 14.71
C ALA A 421 29.45 2.67 15.04
N GLU A 422 29.77 1.37 14.92
CA GLU A 422 31.12 0.82 15.16
C GLU A 422 32.15 1.38 14.18
N ALA A 423 31.76 1.52 12.90
CA ALA A 423 32.61 2.08 11.86
C ALA A 423 32.77 3.61 11.94
N LYS A 424 31.99 4.30 12.81
CA LYS A 424 31.97 5.76 12.96
C LYS A 424 31.78 6.50 11.63
N ILE A 425 30.93 5.96 10.76
CA ILE A 425 30.67 6.50 9.43
C ILE A 425 29.78 7.74 9.49
N SER A 426 28.77 7.71 10.36
CA SER A 426 27.73 8.75 10.49
C SER A 426 27.92 9.62 11.73
N ASP A 427 27.45 10.86 11.63
CA ASP A 427 27.33 11.74 12.76
C ASP A 427 26.45 11.14 13.87
N PRO A 428 26.82 11.23 15.16
CA PRO A 428 26.07 10.66 16.26
C PRO A 428 24.63 11.19 16.38
N HIS A 429 24.37 12.45 16.05
CA HIS A 429 23.04 13.03 16.07
C HIS A 429 22.16 12.40 14.99
N TYR A 430 22.70 12.28 13.76
CA TYR A 430 21.99 11.63 12.67
C TYR A 430 21.70 10.16 12.98
N LEU A 431 22.67 9.45 13.54
CA LEU A 431 22.49 8.06 13.95
C LEU A 431 21.40 7.94 15.03
N SER A 432 21.41 8.83 16.02
CA SER A 432 20.37 8.90 17.06
C SER A 432 18.98 9.16 16.47
N PHE A 433 18.88 10.06 15.48
CA PHE A 433 17.65 10.30 14.75
C PHE A 433 17.14 9.02 14.06
N ARG A 434 18.01 8.29 13.37
CA ARG A 434 17.65 7.05 12.67
C ARG A 434 17.20 5.95 13.63
N ILE A 435 17.83 5.83 14.80
CA ILE A 435 17.41 4.90 15.85
C ILE A 435 16.01 5.26 16.35
N GLN A 436 15.77 6.54 16.64
CA GLN A 436 14.45 7.01 17.06
C GLN A 436 13.39 6.74 15.98
N LEU A 437 13.70 7.03 14.71
CA LEU A 437 12.81 6.78 13.61
C LEU A 437 12.44 5.30 13.47
N LEU A 438 13.44 4.41 13.47
CA LEU A 438 13.24 2.96 13.43
C LEU A 438 12.33 2.46 14.55
N VAL A 439 12.59 2.92 15.77
CA VAL A 439 11.83 2.48 16.95
C VAL A 439 10.39 3.02 16.92
N PHE A 440 10.20 4.30 16.60
CA PHE A 440 8.86 4.88 16.48
C PHE A 440 8.04 4.21 15.37
N ASP A 441 8.65 3.95 14.22
CA ASP A 441 7.98 3.27 13.11
C ASP A 441 7.61 1.84 13.49
N TRP A 442 8.49 1.16 14.26
CA TRP A 442 8.21 -0.16 14.80
C TRP A 442 6.99 -0.16 15.73
N PHE A 443 6.96 0.72 16.74
CA PHE A 443 5.83 0.78 17.65
C PHE A 443 4.51 1.13 16.95
N THR A 444 4.53 2.03 15.98
CA THR A 444 3.32 2.49 15.30
C THR A 444 2.86 1.53 14.21
N GLY A 445 3.78 0.84 13.59
CA GLY A 445 3.53 -0.13 12.51
C GLY A 445 3.31 -1.54 13.03
N HIS A 446 4.25 -2.06 13.80
CA HIS A 446 4.27 -3.46 14.25
C HIS A 446 3.43 -3.66 15.52
N LEU A 447 3.85 -3.08 16.66
CA LEU A 447 3.17 -3.33 17.92
C LEU A 447 1.69 -2.91 17.90
N ALA A 448 1.40 -1.69 17.48
CA ALA A 448 0.03 -1.16 17.50
C ALA A 448 -0.90 -1.82 16.49
N LYS A 449 -0.37 -2.52 15.48
CA LYS A 449 -1.17 -3.12 14.42
C LYS A 449 -0.96 -4.61 14.28
N THR A 450 0.27 -5.04 13.96
CA THR A 450 0.60 -6.44 13.61
C THR A 450 0.48 -7.34 14.84
N ASP A 451 1.13 -6.98 15.96
CA ASP A 451 1.05 -7.75 17.20
C ASP A 451 -0.35 -7.73 17.81
N ARG A 452 -1.01 -6.57 17.75
CA ARG A 452 -2.40 -6.48 18.21
C ARG A 452 -3.37 -7.33 17.38
N HIS A 453 -3.12 -7.44 16.08
CA HIS A 453 -3.88 -8.35 15.21
C HIS A 453 -3.62 -9.81 15.61
N MET A 454 -2.37 -10.17 15.82
CA MET A 454 -1.98 -11.48 16.37
C MET A 454 -2.66 -11.76 17.71
N GLY A 455 -2.60 -10.83 18.66
CA GLY A 455 -3.24 -10.98 19.97
C GLY A 455 -4.74 -11.25 19.88
N ARG A 456 -5.47 -10.56 19.01
CA ARG A 456 -6.89 -10.82 18.78
C ARG A 456 -7.17 -12.22 18.21
N HIS A 457 -6.29 -12.70 17.32
CA HIS A 457 -6.40 -14.05 16.78
C HIS A 457 -6.19 -15.10 17.86
N LEU A 458 -5.18 -14.91 18.71
CA LEU A 458 -4.77 -15.86 19.75
C LEU A 458 -5.77 -15.92 20.93
N LEU A 459 -6.35 -14.80 21.31
CA LEU A 459 -7.21 -14.66 22.48
C LEU A 459 -8.72 -14.70 22.16
N GLY A 460 -9.08 -14.64 20.88
CA GLY A 460 -10.45 -14.41 20.44
C GLY A 460 -10.89 -12.93 20.60
N PRO A 461 -12.13 -12.57 20.21
CA PRO A 461 -12.62 -11.21 20.33
C PRO A 461 -12.64 -10.79 21.80
N MET A 462 -11.86 -9.74 22.14
CA MET A 462 -11.85 -9.15 23.48
C MET A 462 -13.28 -8.75 23.86
N GLN A 463 -13.79 -9.27 24.98
CA GLN A 463 -15.01 -8.75 25.56
C GLN A 463 -14.75 -7.29 25.99
N PRO A 464 -15.65 -6.34 25.67
CA PRO A 464 -15.50 -4.98 26.16
C PRO A 464 -15.45 -5.00 27.68
N SER A 465 -14.42 -4.33 28.25
CA SER A 465 -14.27 -4.18 29.69
C SER A 465 -15.57 -3.61 30.28
N SER A 466 -16.05 -4.22 31.35
CA SER A 466 -17.31 -3.90 32.06
C SER A 466 -17.37 -2.51 32.69
N ASP A 467 -16.38 -1.65 32.47
CA ASP A 467 -16.26 -0.32 33.12
C ASP A 467 -16.88 0.85 32.34
N GLN A 468 -17.59 0.61 31.22
CA GLN A 468 -18.33 1.67 30.50
C GLN A 468 -19.87 1.54 30.57
N ALA A 469 -20.42 0.71 31.43
CA ALA A 469 -21.88 0.59 31.65
C ALA A 469 -22.33 1.37 32.89
N GLY A 470 -21.84 2.60 33.10
CA GLY A 470 -22.22 3.38 34.27
C GLY A 470 -21.84 4.87 34.13
N SER A 471 -22.52 5.57 33.22
CA SER A 471 -22.82 7.02 33.38
C SER A 471 -23.74 7.49 32.25
#